data_84f51d7355d4250c1e2057e6525d5cf2
#
_entry.id   84f51d7355d4250c1e2057e6525d5cf2
#
_cell.length_a   1.000
_cell.length_b   1.000
_cell.length_c   1.000
_cell.angle_alpha   90.00
_cell.angle_beta   90.00
_cell.angle_gamma   90.00
#
_symmetry.space_group_name_H-M   'P 1'
#
loop_
_entity.id
_entity.type
_entity.pdbx_description
1 polymer ?
#
loop_
_entity_poly.entity_id
_entity_poly.type
_entity_poly.pdbx_seq_one_letter_code
_entity_poly.pdbx_strand_id
1 'polypeptide(L)'
;MGAAGDGFPLRDRPFKDSEDDDADDKYAPRRSVDEEAQFLADEEYELEESTSSRPSLSQQKFPHTPKRHCLAGPQPPRVHTIRPVLPIVQEAPPRLLDLVAPTTRRKGGIVAVFLTLWVIAFSVPLTSSRAIKDGFGQDVISLDCSDTLWRFKNGCGLDGADCRPFTNSSFSFKCPANCMAHKLLNPHAVGPQEIVYKPLVVGDGVYRGDSMICASAIHAGIVTDLSGGCGRLRRIGQQEGFNSSTKNGVETVSFDSYFPLSFNLSADSSLQCGKRDPRQVLLPTSMFFTTTFSLFTTSTAWQFFVSFIGIFAHVSFGSDPPTASRHVASVLPDRISMFTGRLLPATFCAVVLYWTCVRRTLTGLKAQFEKTVLWLGGFWFGALSNYTFGWMPIQRLTAHDIEQQPGAKPALALILIILAFVMAKQVYFFWLEGRLPRFLALYALFLAGIIIGLSIPGVDLRVHHYIMAFLLLPGTSMQTRTSLFYQGMLLGLFVNGIARWGFDSILQTPDELREDGAFNSLLPQIAKPIISSNSFEPSISFSWILPSNAAEFDGISALVNDVERFRYYFADGPDDNIFIWMRKAKMALPEYFRFAYMKDGVTLDYTQAGTWFANGTWALPSH
;
A
#
# COMPACT_ATOMS: atom_id res chain seq x y z
N MET A 1 14.31 46.84 22.04
CA MET A 1 13.25 47.69 21.49
C MET A 1 12.32 46.73 20.79
N GLY A 2 11.28 46.21 21.35
CA GLY A 2 10.02 46.79 21.85
C GLY A 2 9.05 46.82 20.66
N ALA A 3 7.95 46.25 20.59
CA ALA A 3 6.84 45.92 21.45
C ALA A 3 5.83 45.03 20.69
N ALA A 4 5.16 44.22 21.39
CA ALA A 4 3.72 44.15 21.74
C ALA A 4 2.88 43.49 20.63
N GLY A 5 2.13 42.40 20.75
CA GLY A 5 1.36 41.89 21.86
C GLY A 5 -0.11 42.28 21.69
N ASP A 6 -0.98 41.40 21.18
CA ASP A 6 -2.42 41.53 21.43
C ASP A 6 -3.03 40.14 21.65
N GLY A 7 -3.34 39.88 22.90
CA GLY A 7 -4.09 38.74 23.38
C GLY A 7 -5.58 39.06 23.40
N PHE A 8 -6.41 38.11 23.00
CA PHE A 8 -7.86 38.15 23.26
C PHE A 8 -8.19 37.42 24.57
N PRO A 9 -9.07 37.96 25.43
CA PRO A 9 -9.39 37.41 26.73
C PRO A 9 -10.50 36.36 26.67
N LEU A 10 -10.25 35.25 27.35
CA LEU A 10 -11.27 34.26 27.75
C LEU A 10 -12.15 34.86 28.82
N ARG A 11 -13.44 34.77 28.62
CA ARG A 11 -14.51 35.26 29.52
C ARG A 11 -15.02 34.11 30.38
N ASP A 12 -14.55 34.07 31.62
CA ASP A 12 -15.13 33.23 32.69
C ASP A 12 -16.55 33.65 33.00
N ARG A 13 -17.47 32.69 33.14
CA ARG A 13 -18.71 32.86 33.87
C ARG A 13 -18.82 31.76 34.92
N PRO A 14 -19.17 32.11 36.17
CA PRO A 14 -19.23 31.17 37.27
C PRO A 14 -20.55 30.38 37.26
N PHE A 15 -20.42 29.13 37.64
CA PHE A 15 -21.51 28.22 37.97
C PHE A 15 -22.10 28.64 39.33
N LYS A 16 -23.42 28.78 39.39
CA LYS A 16 -24.19 28.96 40.61
C LYS A 16 -24.84 27.64 41.00
N ASP A 17 -24.51 27.16 42.17
CA ASP A 17 -25.23 26.11 42.90
C ASP A 17 -26.61 26.61 43.29
N SER A 18 -27.63 25.78 43.13
CA SER A 18 -28.85 25.83 43.92
C SER A 18 -29.39 24.41 44.07
N GLU A 19 -29.38 23.99 45.33
CA GLU A 19 -30.08 22.84 45.89
C GLU A 19 -31.59 22.99 45.73
N ASP A 20 -32.22 21.85 45.70
CA ASP A 20 -33.44 21.42 46.35
C ASP A 20 -34.58 20.88 45.46
N ASP A 21 -35.03 19.75 45.97
CA ASP A 21 -36.36 19.14 46.03
C ASP A 21 -36.85 18.15 44.97
N ASP A 22 -36.87 16.92 45.48
CA ASP A 22 -37.86 15.83 45.33
C ASP A 22 -38.98 15.95 44.30
N ALA A 23 -39.07 14.98 43.42
CA ALA A 23 -40.27 14.17 43.19
C ALA A 23 -40.06 13.08 42.14
N ASP A 24 -40.42 11.87 42.50
CA ASP A 24 -40.71 10.70 41.67
C ASP A 24 -41.14 11.03 40.24
N ASP A 25 -40.44 10.42 39.22
CA ASP A 25 -41.21 9.58 38.33
C ASP A 25 -40.30 8.66 37.46
N LYS A 26 -40.77 7.44 37.33
CA LYS A 26 -40.32 6.34 36.55
C LYS A 26 -40.21 6.69 35.06
N TYR A 27 -39.00 6.62 34.47
CA TYR A 27 -38.85 6.27 33.06
C TYR A 27 -37.56 5.51 32.85
N ALA A 28 -37.67 4.18 32.78
CA ALA A 28 -36.64 3.31 32.27
C ALA A 28 -36.57 3.45 30.72
N PRO A 29 -35.37 3.51 30.10
CA PRO A 29 -35.25 3.42 28.66
C PRO A 29 -35.27 1.94 28.24
N ARG A 30 -36.47 1.41 27.99
CA ARG A 30 -36.67 0.18 27.20
C ARG A 30 -37.15 0.58 25.82
N ARG A 31 -36.21 0.79 24.89
CA ARG A 31 -36.52 0.81 23.44
C ARG A 31 -35.25 0.67 22.62
N SER A 32 -34.77 -0.52 22.48
CA SER A 32 -33.90 -0.94 21.37
C SER A 32 -33.87 -2.46 21.14
N VAL A 33 -34.48 -3.25 22.05
CA VAL A 33 -34.52 -4.71 21.95
C VAL A 33 -35.78 -5.18 21.23
N ASP A 34 -36.86 -4.38 21.28
CA ASP A 34 -38.16 -4.78 20.74
C ASP A 34 -38.30 -4.56 19.22
N GLU A 35 -37.60 -3.57 18.63
CA GLU A 35 -37.62 -3.38 17.16
C GLU A 35 -36.82 -4.45 16.42
N GLU A 36 -35.74 -4.94 17.02
CA GLU A 36 -34.92 -6.02 16.41
C GLU A 36 -35.63 -7.38 16.53
N ALA A 37 -36.40 -7.58 17.62
CA ALA A 37 -37.24 -8.75 17.83
C ALA A 37 -38.47 -8.76 16.88
N GLN A 38 -39.05 -7.58 16.61
CA GLN A 38 -40.14 -7.48 15.63
C GLN A 38 -39.67 -7.76 14.19
N PHE A 39 -38.51 -7.26 13.81
CA PHE A 39 -37.96 -7.52 12.46
C PHE A 39 -37.62 -9.00 12.23
N LEU A 40 -37.19 -9.71 13.28
CA LEU A 40 -36.91 -11.15 13.23
C LEU A 40 -38.21 -11.98 13.33
N ALA A 41 -39.24 -11.48 14.03
CA ALA A 41 -40.54 -12.14 14.14
C ALA A 41 -41.33 -12.02 12.83
N ASP A 42 -41.21 -10.92 12.11
CA ASP A 42 -41.87 -10.76 10.79
C ASP A 42 -41.23 -11.66 9.72
N GLU A 43 -39.91 -11.91 9.81
CA GLU A 43 -39.24 -12.89 8.91
C GLU A 43 -39.59 -14.35 9.27
N GLU A 44 -39.88 -14.66 10.53
CA GLU A 44 -40.30 -16.00 11.00
C GLU A 44 -41.82 -16.22 10.74
N TYR A 45 -42.65 -15.18 10.80
CA TYR A 45 -44.06 -15.24 10.49
C TYR A 45 -44.33 -15.48 8.99
N GLU A 46 -43.54 -14.87 8.11
CA GLU A 46 -43.64 -15.17 6.66
C GLU A 46 -43.23 -16.62 6.31
N LEU A 47 -42.45 -17.29 7.17
CA LEU A 47 -42.03 -18.67 6.99
C LEU A 47 -42.99 -19.69 7.57
N GLU A 48 -43.75 -19.37 8.64
CA GLU A 48 -44.75 -20.28 9.23
C GLU A 48 -46.13 -20.21 8.52
N GLU A 49 -46.50 -19.10 7.91
CA GLU A 49 -47.76 -18.99 7.16
C GLU A 49 -47.79 -19.84 5.88
N SER A 50 -46.64 -20.39 5.45
CA SER A 50 -46.52 -21.26 4.29
C SER A 50 -46.79 -22.75 4.57
N THR A 51 -46.98 -23.15 5.84
CA THR A 51 -47.06 -24.58 6.22
C THR A 51 -48.39 -25.04 6.83
N SER A 52 -49.38 -24.18 7.04
CA SER A 52 -50.62 -24.55 7.69
C SER A 52 -51.86 -24.00 7.00
N SER A 53 -52.37 -24.67 5.97
CA SER A 53 -53.80 -24.71 5.69
C SER A 53 -54.16 -25.78 4.67
N ARG A 54 -54.89 -26.81 5.16
CA ARG A 54 -55.68 -27.73 4.35
C ARG A 54 -56.94 -27.03 3.81
N PRO A 55 -57.46 -27.41 2.63
CA PRO A 55 -58.38 -26.60 1.87
C PRO A 55 -59.83 -26.84 2.27
N SER A 56 -60.59 -25.75 2.41
CA SER A 56 -62.04 -25.78 2.22
C SER A 56 -62.36 -25.28 0.79
N LEU A 57 -63.09 -26.10 0.06
CA LEU A 57 -63.61 -25.76 -1.27
C LEU A 57 -64.54 -24.55 -1.21
N SER A 58 -64.19 -23.46 -1.87
CA SER A 58 -65.15 -22.61 -2.57
C SER A 58 -64.45 -21.54 -3.43
N GLN A 59 -64.85 -21.54 -4.70
CA GLN A 59 -64.81 -20.46 -5.67
C GLN A 59 -63.50 -19.94 -6.24
N GLN A 60 -63.33 -20.37 -7.48
CA GLN A 60 -62.42 -19.87 -8.51
C GLN A 60 -62.37 -18.33 -8.58
N LYS A 61 -61.23 -17.74 -8.18
CA LYS A 61 -60.70 -16.56 -8.82
C LYS A 61 -59.47 -16.98 -9.62
N PHE A 62 -59.49 -16.72 -10.93
CA PHE A 62 -58.34 -16.94 -11.80
C PHE A 62 -57.12 -16.30 -11.19
N PRO A 63 -56.04 -17.03 -10.92
CA PRO A 63 -54.80 -16.42 -10.44
C PRO A 63 -54.21 -15.66 -11.64
N HIS A 64 -54.01 -14.35 -11.44
CA HIS A 64 -53.03 -13.63 -12.23
C HIS A 64 -51.69 -14.35 -11.99
N THR A 65 -51.25 -15.15 -12.95
CA THR A 65 -49.92 -15.73 -12.97
C THR A 65 -48.94 -14.59 -12.85
N PRO A 66 -48.16 -14.49 -11.76
CA PRO A 66 -47.12 -13.45 -11.68
C PRO A 66 -46.19 -13.66 -12.86
N LYS A 67 -46.01 -12.64 -13.68
CA LYS A 67 -45.06 -12.68 -14.79
C LYS A 67 -43.72 -13.11 -14.17
N ARG A 68 -43.30 -14.34 -14.43
CA ARG A 68 -42.00 -14.88 -13.97
C ARG A 68 -40.93 -14.02 -14.59
N HIS A 69 -40.41 -13.08 -13.82
CA HIS A 69 -39.21 -12.37 -14.22
C HIS A 69 -38.05 -13.39 -14.26
N CYS A 70 -37.37 -13.54 -15.38
CA CYS A 70 -36.25 -14.46 -15.57
C CYS A 70 -35.17 -14.30 -14.49
N LEU A 71 -35.08 -13.13 -13.85
CA LEU A 71 -34.12 -12.79 -12.81
C LEU A 71 -34.51 -13.29 -11.40
N ALA A 72 -35.75 -13.69 -11.17
CA ALA A 72 -36.25 -14.08 -9.84
C ALA A 72 -35.78 -15.46 -9.37
N GLY A 73 -35.18 -16.25 -10.25
CA GLY A 73 -34.66 -17.58 -9.92
C GLY A 73 -35.77 -18.65 -9.75
N PRO A 74 -35.39 -19.87 -9.32
CA PRO A 74 -36.31 -20.95 -9.06
C PRO A 74 -37.17 -20.67 -7.82
N GLN A 75 -38.40 -21.17 -7.82
CA GLN A 75 -39.31 -21.16 -6.68
C GLN A 75 -39.64 -22.61 -6.29
N PRO A 76 -39.36 -23.05 -5.05
CA PRO A 76 -38.75 -22.27 -3.95
C PRO A 76 -37.24 -21.99 -4.16
N PRO A 77 -36.70 -20.92 -3.57
CA PRO A 77 -35.29 -20.58 -3.67
C PRO A 77 -34.41 -21.68 -3.06
N ARG A 78 -33.26 -21.94 -3.68
CA ARG A 78 -32.31 -22.97 -3.21
C ARG A 78 -31.25 -22.32 -2.37
N VAL A 79 -31.40 -22.37 -1.04
CA VAL A 79 -30.38 -21.87 -0.10
C VAL A 79 -29.22 -22.86 -0.04
N HIS A 80 -28.00 -22.36 -0.24
CA HIS A 80 -26.80 -23.17 -0.16
C HIS A 80 -26.31 -23.27 1.28
N THR A 81 -26.09 -24.52 1.75
CA THR A 81 -25.47 -24.81 3.04
C THR A 81 -24.34 -25.81 2.85
N ILE A 82 -23.22 -25.59 3.54
CA ILE A 82 -22.09 -26.50 3.47
C ILE A 82 -22.32 -27.66 4.43
N ARG A 83 -22.42 -28.86 3.87
CA ARG A 83 -22.37 -30.11 4.66
C ARG A 83 -20.91 -30.42 4.94
N PRO A 84 -20.51 -30.55 6.23
CA PRO A 84 -19.13 -30.82 6.59
C PRO A 84 -18.66 -32.18 6.07
N VAL A 85 -17.44 -32.21 5.53
CA VAL A 85 -16.74 -33.47 5.25
C VAL A 85 -16.25 -34.03 6.58
N LEU A 86 -16.60 -35.30 6.90
CA LEU A 86 -16.28 -35.94 8.18
C LEU A 86 -16.78 -35.14 9.40
N PRO A 87 -18.12 -35.07 9.66
CA PRO A 87 -18.71 -34.20 10.69
C PRO A 87 -18.10 -34.40 12.10
N ILE A 88 -17.75 -35.64 12.47
CA ILE A 88 -17.16 -35.97 13.78
C ILE A 88 -15.85 -35.23 13.99
N VAL A 89 -14.98 -35.20 12.95
CA VAL A 89 -13.68 -34.52 13.00
C VAL A 89 -13.87 -33.00 13.01
N GLN A 90 -14.80 -32.51 12.19
CA GLN A 90 -15.06 -31.08 12.07
C GLN A 90 -15.58 -30.45 13.38
N GLU A 91 -16.40 -31.18 14.13
CA GLU A 91 -16.99 -30.72 15.37
C GLU A 91 -16.13 -31.07 16.62
N ALA A 92 -15.04 -31.83 16.48
CA ALA A 92 -14.20 -32.22 17.60
C ALA A 92 -13.58 -31.04 18.39
N PRO A 93 -13.01 -29.97 17.75
CA PRO A 93 -12.41 -28.87 18.49
C PRO A 93 -13.41 -28.10 19.39
N PRO A 94 -14.58 -27.64 18.92
CA PRO A 94 -15.54 -26.99 19.79
C PRO A 94 -16.11 -27.90 20.87
N ARG A 95 -16.33 -29.19 20.60
CA ARG A 95 -16.75 -30.17 21.64
C ARG A 95 -15.69 -30.32 22.71
N LEU A 96 -14.40 -30.36 22.35
CA LEU A 96 -13.32 -30.40 23.32
C LEU A 96 -13.32 -29.16 24.21
N LEU A 97 -13.54 -27.97 23.62
CA LEU A 97 -13.64 -26.73 24.39
C LEU A 97 -14.85 -26.77 25.35
N ASP A 98 -15.97 -27.34 24.93
CA ASP A 98 -17.17 -27.48 25.76
C ASP A 98 -16.94 -28.44 26.94
N LEU A 99 -16.13 -29.48 26.79
CA LEU A 99 -15.74 -30.38 27.87
C LEU A 99 -14.84 -29.67 28.89
N VAL A 100 -13.86 -28.89 28.44
CA VAL A 100 -12.91 -28.17 29.32
C VAL A 100 -13.58 -26.95 29.98
N ALA A 101 -14.41 -26.24 29.25
CA ALA A 101 -15.07 -25.02 29.71
C ALA A 101 -16.59 -25.07 29.46
N PRO A 102 -17.35 -25.76 30.30
CA PRO A 102 -18.81 -25.93 30.11
C PRO A 102 -19.59 -24.63 30.28
N THR A 103 -19.06 -23.60 30.94
CA THR A 103 -19.74 -22.34 31.19
C THR A 103 -19.22 -21.23 30.31
N THR A 104 -20.09 -20.32 29.91
CA THR A 104 -19.74 -19.12 29.10
C THR A 104 -18.64 -18.27 29.77
N ARG A 105 -18.67 -18.15 31.11
CA ARG A 105 -17.64 -17.41 31.86
C ARG A 105 -16.25 -18.07 31.74
N ARG A 106 -16.16 -19.42 31.84
CA ARG A 106 -14.88 -20.14 31.67
C ARG A 106 -14.38 -20.03 30.24
N LYS A 107 -15.25 -20.16 29.23
CA LYS A 107 -14.89 -19.91 27.82
C LYS A 107 -14.34 -18.51 27.62
N GLY A 108 -15.02 -17.48 28.17
CA GLY A 108 -14.53 -16.09 28.13
C GLY A 108 -13.15 -15.92 28.78
N GLY A 109 -12.93 -16.57 29.94
CA GLY A 109 -11.62 -16.58 30.60
C GLY A 109 -10.51 -17.21 29.74
N ILE A 110 -10.77 -18.37 29.13
CA ILE A 110 -9.81 -19.03 28.23
C ILE A 110 -9.50 -18.13 27.03
N VAL A 111 -10.52 -17.53 26.40
CA VAL A 111 -10.34 -16.61 25.27
C VAL A 111 -9.51 -15.41 25.70
N ALA A 112 -9.79 -14.81 26.86
CA ALA A 112 -9.03 -13.66 27.35
C ALA A 112 -7.55 -13.99 27.57
N VAL A 113 -7.26 -15.12 28.23
CA VAL A 113 -5.88 -15.60 28.43
C VAL A 113 -5.20 -15.87 27.08
N PHE A 114 -5.89 -16.55 26.18
CA PHE A 114 -5.36 -16.85 24.85
C PHE A 114 -5.01 -15.60 24.04
N LEU A 115 -5.89 -14.60 24.02
CA LEU A 115 -5.64 -13.33 23.35
C LEU A 115 -4.51 -12.54 24.01
N THR A 116 -4.44 -12.54 25.34
CA THR A 116 -3.32 -11.92 26.07
C THR A 116 -1.99 -12.57 25.73
N LEU A 117 -1.92 -13.91 25.71
CA LEU A 117 -0.73 -14.64 25.28
C LEU A 117 -0.35 -14.32 23.84
N TRP A 118 -1.32 -14.17 22.94
CA TRP A 118 -1.05 -13.76 21.56
C TRP A 118 -0.45 -12.36 21.50
N VAL A 119 -1.03 -11.39 22.20
CA VAL A 119 -0.50 -10.01 22.26
C VAL A 119 0.93 -10.00 22.79
N ILE A 120 1.23 -10.78 23.84
CA ILE A 120 2.58 -10.90 24.40
C ILE A 120 3.53 -11.53 23.37
N ALA A 121 3.16 -12.69 22.80
CA ALA A 121 3.98 -13.40 21.81
C ALA A 121 4.24 -12.58 20.53
N PHE A 122 3.32 -11.69 20.18
CA PHE A 122 3.46 -10.77 19.06
C PHE A 122 4.33 -9.55 19.41
N SER A 123 4.16 -8.97 20.61
CA SER A 123 4.83 -7.74 21.01
C SER A 123 6.30 -7.96 21.38
N VAL A 124 6.65 -9.08 21.98
CA VAL A 124 8.04 -9.36 22.42
C VAL A 124 9.05 -9.32 21.26
N PRO A 125 8.87 -9.99 20.12
CA PRO A 125 9.79 -9.90 18.99
C PRO A 125 9.89 -8.48 18.42
N LEU A 126 8.78 -7.73 18.42
CA LEU A 126 8.75 -6.35 17.93
C LEU A 126 9.55 -5.42 18.82
N THR A 127 9.42 -5.52 20.14
CA THR A 127 10.13 -4.65 21.09
C THR A 127 11.60 -5.01 21.20
N SER A 128 11.94 -6.30 21.21
CA SER A 128 13.34 -6.76 21.31
C SER A 128 14.19 -6.33 20.11
N SER A 129 13.58 -6.13 18.94
CA SER A 129 14.30 -5.73 17.74
C SER A 129 14.60 -4.21 17.66
N ARG A 130 14.14 -3.42 18.63
CA ARG A 130 14.20 -1.94 18.61
C ARG A 130 15.25 -1.34 19.47
N ALA A 131 15.57 -1.95 20.58
CA ALA A 131 16.51 -1.41 21.56
C ALA A 131 17.97 -1.56 21.12
N ILE A 132 18.23 -1.63 19.82
CA ILE A 132 19.60 -1.71 19.31
C ILE A 132 20.16 -0.32 19.30
N LYS A 133 21.15 -0.10 20.16
CA LYS A 133 21.97 1.10 20.16
C LYS A 133 23.33 0.78 19.57
N ASP A 134 23.91 1.76 18.90
CA ASP A 134 25.29 1.65 18.42
C ASP A 134 26.30 1.80 19.57
N GLY A 135 27.59 1.59 19.28
CA GLY A 135 28.66 1.74 20.26
C GLY A 135 28.78 3.14 20.87
N PHE A 136 28.06 4.12 20.34
CA PHE A 136 28.01 5.51 20.84
C PHE A 136 26.69 5.80 21.58
N GLY A 137 25.83 4.82 21.77
CA GLY A 137 24.54 5.00 22.44
C GLY A 137 23.45 5.63 21.57
N GLN A 138 23.69 5.81 20.26
CA GLN A 138 22.69 6.32 19.31
C GLN A 138 21.78 5.20 18.82
N ASP A 139 20.53 5.53 18.51
CA ASP A 139 19.57 4.58 18.00
C ASP A 139 19.90 4.17 16.55
N VAL A 140 19.77 2.88 16.26
CA VAL A 140 19.97 2.34 14.91
C VAL A 140 18.74 2.64 14.06
N ILE A 141 18.94 3.30 12.92
CA ILE A 141 17.88 3.69 12.00
C ILE A 141 17.41 2.47 11.23
N SER A 142 16.12 2.11 11.35
CA SER A 142 15.52 1.07 10.51
C SER A 142 15.20 1.65 9.12
N LEU A 143 15.84 1.10 8.11
CA LEU A 143 15.62 1.47 6.71
C LEU A 143 14.60 0.53 6.06
N ASP A 144 13.90 1.05 5.05
CA ASP A 144 13.15 0.25 4.09
C ASP A 144 14.03 -0.10 2.88
N CYS A 145 13.61 -1.11 2.11
CA CYS A 145 14.36 -1.57 0.93
C CYS A 145 14.47 -0.49 -0.16
N SER A 146 13.53 0.45 -0.22
CA SER A 146 13.51 1.57 -1.17
C SER A 146 14.26 2.82 -0.71
N ASP A 147 14.79 2.83 0.53
CA ASP A 147 15.42 4.03 1.07
C ASP A 147 16.73 4.38 0.35
N THR A 148 16.85 5.67 -0.01
CA THR A 148 18.01 6.28 -0.66
C THR A 148 18.38 7.57 0.06
N LEU A 149 19.59 8.05 -0.12
CA LEU A 149 20.01 9.39 0.37
C LEU A 149 19.63 10.52 -0.58
N TRP A 150 19.38 10.19 -1.84
CA TRP A 150 19.00 11.15 -2.88
C TRP A 150 17.75 10.65 -3.58
N ARG A 151 16.71 11.47 -3.62
CA ARG A 151 15.47 11.11 -4.31
C ARG A 151 15.42 11.73 -5.69
N PHE A 152 14.90 10.97 -6.64
CA PHE A 152 14.54 11.46 -7.95
C PHE A 152 13.35 12.44 -7.87
N LYS A 153 13.24 13.38 -8.81
CA LYS A 153 12.23 14.43 -8.86
C LYS A 153 12.14 15.27 -7.58
N ASN A 154 13.15 16.14 -7.42
CA ASN A 154 13.18 17.19 -6.39
C ASN A 154 13.29 16.77 -4.92
N GLY A 155 13.60 15.50 -4.62
CA GLY A 155 13.85 15.11 -3.25
C GLY A 155 15.03 15.84 -2.60
N CYS A 156 15.93 16.43 -3.39
CA CYS A 156 17.09 17.18 -2.92
C CYS A 156 17.11 18.66 -3.33
N GLY A 157 16.10 19.13 -4.06
CA GLY A 157 16.01 20.51 -4.54
C GLY A 157 17.03 20.87 -5.62
N LEU A 158 17.03 22.15 -6.03
CA LEU A 158 17.97 22.65 -7.03
C LEU A 158 19.40 22.55 -6.49
N ASP A 159 20.30 21.99 -7.30
CA ASP A 159 21.71 21.71 -6.92
C ASP A 159 21.88 20.87 -5.63
N GLY A 160 20.86 20.13 -5.25
CA GLY A 160 20.89 19.28 -4.08
C GLY A 160 20.80 20.01 -2.74
N ALA A 161 20.31 21.24 -2.72
CA ALA A 161 20.30 22.11 -1.53
C ALA A 161 19.60 21.46 -0.33
N ASP A 162 18.47 20.75 -0.56
CA ASP A 162 17.64 20.19 0.52
C ASP A 162 18.23 18.89 1.12
N CYS A 163 19.24 18.29 0.47
CA CYS A 163 19.90 17.07 0.96
C CYS A 163 21.20 17.33 1.73
N ARG A 164 21.60 18.56 1.86
CA ARG A 164 22.83 18.92 2.58
C ARG A 164 22.68 18.74 4.11
N PRO A 165 23.74 18.46 4.87
CA PRO A 165 25.14 18.36 4.48
C PRO A 165 25.50 17.03 3.81
N PHE A 166 26.35 17.06 2.78
CA PHE A 166 26.75 15.88 2.00
C PHE A 166 27.93 15.11 2.61
N THR A 167 28.66 15.69 3.54
CA THR A 167 29.90 15.13 4.09
C THR A 167 29.82 14.92 5.59
N ASN A 168 30.67 14.00 6.10
CA ASN A 168 31.02 13.81 7.51
C ASN A 168 29.91 13.35 8.46
N SER A 169 28.71 13.00 7.97
CA SER A 169 27.70 12.35 8.80
C SER A 169 27.76 10.82 8.61
N SER A 170 27.73 10.12 9.72
CA SER A 170 27.58 8.66 9.72
C SER A 170 26.46 8.27 10.67
N PHE A 171 25.75 7.20 10.31
CA PHE A 171 24.72 6.63 11.17
C PHE A 171 24.70 5.12 11.03
N SER A 172 24.25 4.47 12.07
CA SER A 172 24.05 3.03 12.08
C SER A 172 22.66 2.72 11.59
N PHE A 173 22.54 1.73 10.69
CA PHE A 173 21.28 1.37 10.04
C PHE A 173 21.00 -0.12 10.18
N LYS A 174 19.72 -0.48 10.02
CA LYS A 174 19.22 -1.84 9.94
C LYS A 174 18.40 -2.01 8.69
N CYS A 175 18.71 -3.03 7.90
CA CYS A 175 17.95 -3.46 6.73
C CYS A 175 17.07 -4.67 7.01
N PRO A 176 15.87 -4.72 6.45
CA PRO A 176 15.02 -5.90 6.49
C PRO A 176 15.52 -7.00 5.52
N ALA A 177 14.93 -8.19 5.60
CA ALA A 177 15.14 -9.26 4.65
C ALA A 177 14.41 -9.01 3.31
N ASN A 178 14.81 -9.71 2.25
CA ASN A 178 14.21 -9.71 0.91
C ASN A 178 14.27 -8.37 0.15
N CYS A 179 15.28 -7.55 0.38
CA CYS A 179 15.42 -6.29 -0.32
C CYS A 179 15.81 -6.42 -1.80
N MET A 180 16.38 -7.57 -2.22
CA MET A 180 16.63 -7.83 -3.65
C MET A 180 15.34 -7.97 -4.47
N ALA A 181 14.23 -8.33 -3.84
CA ALA A 181 12.93 -8.39 -4.50
C ALA A 181 12.36 -6.99 -4.81
N HIS A 182 12.87 -5.95 -4.17
CA HIS A 182 12.44 -4.58 -4.40
C HIS A 182 13.09 -4.03 -5.67
N LYS A 183 12.26 -3.64 -6.65
CA LYS A 183 12.70 -3.21 -7.98
C LYS A 183 12.14 -1.84 -8.30
N LEU A 184 12.89 -1.06 -9.07
CA LEU A 184 12.34 0.14 -9.70
C LEU A 184 11.22 -0.25 -10.66
N LEU A 185 10.09 0.45 -10.58
CA LEU A 185 8.95 0.22 -11.47
C LEU A 185 8.99 1.12 -12.70
N ASN A 186 9.57 2.30 -12.54
CA ASN A 186 9.71 3.28 -13.60
C ASN A 186 11.19 3.45 -13.96
N PRO A 187 11.50 3.81 -15.22
CA PRO A 187 12.87 4.06 -15.65
C PRO A 187 13.53 5.17 -14.83
N HIS A 188 14.70 4.89 -14.29
CA HIS A 188 15.55 5.85 -13.59
C HIS A 188 16.82 6.10 -14.38
N ALA A 189 17.13 7.37 -14.62
CA ALA A 189 18.29 7.77 -15.40
C ALA A 189 19.59 7.64 -14.60
N VAL A 190 20.60 7.00 -15.20
CA VAL A 190 21.98 6.94 -14.70
C VAL A 190 22.89 7.32 -15.87
N GLY A 191 23.18 8.62 -16.01
CA GLY A 191 23.89 9.13 -17.18
C GLY A 191 23.12 8.84 -18.48
N PRO A 192 23.75 8.14 -19.45
CA PRO A 192 23.07 7.80 -20.70
C PRO A 192 22.14 6.57 -20.57
N GLN A 193 22.20 5.84 -19.46
CA GLN A 193 21.46 4.60 -19.26
C GLN A 193 20.14 4.84 -18.54
N GLU A 194 19.15 3.99 -18.78
CA GLU A 194 17.92 3.92 -18.03
C GLU A 194 17.80 2.56 -17.33
N ILE A 195 17.58 2.60 -16.02
CA ILE A 195 17.51 1.41 -15.16
C ILE A 195 16.07 1.21 -14.74
N VAL A 196 15.54 0.02 -15.01
CA VAL A 196 14.16 -0.37 -14.65
C VAL A 196 14.11 -1.86 -14.30
N TYR A 197 13.15 -2.25 -13.49
CA TYR A 197 12.86 -3.64 -13.05
C TYR A 197 14.00 -4.36 -12.33
N LYS A 198 14.95 -3.60 -11.80
CA LYS A 198 16.00 -4.12 -10.90
C LYS A 198 16.23 -3.14 -9.74
N PRO A 199 16.86 -3.58 -8.64
CA PRO A 199 17.28 -2.65 -7.59
C PRO A 199 18.26 -1.62 -8.17
N LEU A 200 18.09 -0.34 -7.78
CA LEU A 200 19.03 0.69 -8.20
C LEU A 200 20.25 0.67 -7.28
N VAL A 201 21.39 0.27 -7.81
CA VAL A 201 22.68 0.33 -7.13
C VAL A 201 23.74 0.80 -8.12
N VAL A 202 24.33 1.98 -7.86
CA VAL A 202 25.35 2.59 -8.72
C VAL A 202 26.67 2.68 -7.95
N GLY A 203 27.70 2.00 -8.45
CA GLY A 203 29.03 2.00 -7.83
C GLY A 203 29.44 0.68 -7.17
N ASP A 204 30.69 0.59 -6.75
CA ASP A 204 31.29 -0.53 -6.02
C ASP A 204 32.17 0.01 -4.87
N GLY A 205 31.83 -0.33 -3.64
CA GLY A 205 32.48 0.16 -2.42
C GLY A 205 32.10 1.60 -2.05
N VAL A 206 32.03 2.49 -3.02
CA VAL A 206 31.43 3.81 -2.91
C VAL A 206 30.20 3.82 -3.82
N TYR A 207 29.05 4.16 -3.27
CA TYR A 207 27.76 4.14 -3.94
C TYR A 207 27.23 5.54 -4.16
N ARG A 208 26.59 5.77 -5.31
CA ARG A 208 25.92 7.04 -5.65
C ARG A 208 24.71 7.26 -4.72
N GLY A 209 24.45 8.50 -4.35
CA GLY A 209 23.49 8.84 -3.31
C GLY A 209 22.04 8.41 -3.57
N ASP A 210 21.67 8.18 -4.81
CA ASP A 210 20.35 7.66 -5.21
C ASP A 210 20.25 6.13 -5.20
N SER A 211 21.37 5.42 -4.94
CA SER A 211 21.36 3.98 -4.77
C SER A 211 20.53 3.55 -3.56
N MET A 212 19.78 2.46 -3.69
CA MET A 212 19.05 1.82 -2.59
C MET A 212 20.04 1.32 -1.54
N ILE A 213 19.96 1.84 -0.32
CA ILE A 213 20.96 1.60 0.73
C ILE A 213 21.02 0.12 1.09
N CYS A 214 19.88 -0.54 1.27
CA CYS A 214 19.84 -1.94 1.66
C CYS A 214 20.34 -2.88 0.55
N ALA A 215 20.03 -2.61 -0.71
CA ALA A 215 20.57 -3.36 -1.84
C ALA A 215 22.10 -3.15 -1.98
N SER A 216 22.58 -1.93 -1.76
CA SER A 216 24.02 -1.61 -1.70
C SER A 216 24.73 -2.36 -0.56
N ALA A 217 24.06 -2.49 0.60
CA ALA A 217 24.60 -3.21 1.76
C ALA A 217 24.68 -4.73 1.50
N ILE A 218 23.72 -5.30 0.74
CA ILE A 218 23.79 -6.68 0.28
C ILE A 218 24.96 -6.84 -0.72
N HIS A 219 25.08 -5.94 -1.69
CA HIS A 219 26.19 -5.94 -2.65
C HIS A 219 27.54 -5.89 -1.92
N ALA A 220 27.68 -5.05 -0.91
CA ALA A 220 28.90 -4.92 -0.10
C ALA A 220 29.17 -6.13 0.82
N GLY A 221 28.23 -7.08 0.95
CA GLY A 221 28.35 -8.25 1.83
C GLY A 221 28.19 -7.94 3.32
N ILE A 222 27.67 -6.77 3.69
CA ILE A 222 27.44 -6.36 5.07
C ILE A 222 26.14 -6.94 5.60
N VAL A 223 25.14 -7.01 4.73
CA VAL A 223 23.79 -7.51 5.02
C VAL A 223 23.50 -8.68 4.10
N THR A 224 22.76 -9.67 4.58
CA THR A 224 22.29 -10.79 3.76
C THR A 224 20.84 -10.57 3.35
N ASP A 225 20.47 -10.92 2.13
CA ASP A 225 19.08 -10.78 1.66
C ASP A 225 18.11 -11.66 2.46
N LEU A 226 18.56 -12.85 2.88
CA LEU A 226 17.74 -13.83 3.59
C LEU A 226 17.32 -13.38 5.00
N SER A 227 18.19 -12.70 5.73
CA SER A 227 17.98 -12.38 7.16
C SER A 227 17.94 -10.89 7.46
N GLY A 228 18.27 -10.03 6.48
CA GLY A 228 18.57 -8.64 6.76
C GLY A 228 19.90 -8.51 7.50
N GLY A 229 20.09 -7.38 8.19
CA GLY A 229 21.30 -7.14 8.97
C GLY A 229 21.47 -5.66 9.28
N CYS A 230 22.59 -5.33 9.92
CA CYS A 230 22.94 -3.96 10.27
C CYS A 230 24.33 -3.61 9.75
N GLY A 231 24.54 -2.32 9.62
CA GLY A 231 25.81 -1.76 9.22
C GLY A 231 25.91 -0.30 9.59
N ARG A 232 27.00 0.31 9.23
CA ARG A 232 27.24 1.73 9.35
C ARG A 232 27.36 2.35 7.98
N LEU A 233 26.61 3.41 7.74
CA LEU A 233 26.67 4.24 6.56
C LEU A 233 27.43 5.52 6.88
N ARG A 234 28.37 5.88 6.00
CA ARG A 234 29.10 7.16 6.05
C ARG A 234 28.85 7.92 4.75
N ARG A 235 28.41 9.15 4.84
CA ARG A 235 28.32 10.06 3.69
C ARG A 235 29.71 10.57 3.35
N ILE A 236 30.07 10.52 2.05
CA ILE A 236 31.38 10.94 1.56
C ILE A 236 31.28 12.33 0.91
N GLY A 237 30.14 12.68 0.32
CA GLY A 237 29.96 13.87 -0.48
C GLY A 237 30.19 13.61 -1.96
N GLN A 238 30.77 14.56 -2.67
CA GLN A 238 31.01 14.45 -4.11
C GLN A 238 32.03 13.35 -4.41
N GLN A 239 31.68 12.50 -5.37
CA GLN A 239 32.52 11.40 -5.87
C GLN A 239 32.55 11.45 -7.39
N GLU A 240 33.70 11.09 -7.95
CA GLU A 240 33.95 10.98 -9.38
C GLU A 240 34.14 9.52 -9.76
N GLY A 241 33.41 9.10 -10.79
CA GLY A 241 33.47 7.72 -11.31
C GLY A 241 32.95 6.68 -10.33
N PHE A 242 32.00 5.91 -10.82
CA PHE A 242 31.40 4.79 -10.09
C PHE A 242 31.53 3.55 -10.96
N ASN A 243 32.31 2.57 -10.51
CA ASN A 243 32.51 1.32 -11.25
C ASN A 243 31.35 0.35 -11.00
N SER A 244 31.02 -0.46 -12.00
CA SER A 244 30.06 -1.55 -11.83
C SER A 244 30.73 -2.84 -11.43
N SER A 245 30.03 -3.67 -10.67
CA SER A 245 30.45 -5.04 -10.36
C SER A 245 29.22 -5.90 -10.02
N THR A 246 29.40 -7.20 -9.96
CA THR A 246 28.36 -8.14 -9.50
C THR A 246 28.87 -8.87 -8.28
N LYS A 247 28.26 -8.62 -7.12
CA LYS A 247 28.61 -9.24 -5.84
C LYS A 247 27.35 -9.63 -5.07
N ASN A 248 27.38 -10.75 -4.39
CA ASN A 248 26.31 -11.24 -3.53
C ASN A 248 24.91 -11.26 -4.22
N GLY A 249 24.89 -11.51 -5.54
CA GLY A 249 23.68 -11.57 -6.34
C GLY A 249 23.12 -10.21 -6.79
N VAL A 250 23.75 -9.10 -6.41
CA VAL A 250 23.41 -7.75 -6.86
C VAL A 250 24.35 -7.30 -7.96
N GLU A 251 23.81 -6.91 -9.10
CA GLU A 251 24.52 -6.26 -10.19
C GLU A 251 24.41 -4.75 -10.05
N THR A 252 25.55 -4.04 -10.03
CA THR A 252 25.58 -2.58 -9.94
C THR A 252 25.78 -1.94 -11.30
N VAL A 253 25.47 -0.65 -11.39
CA VAL A 253 25.58 0.16 -12.61
C VAL A 253 26.78 1.08 -12.49
N SER A 254 27.53 1.27 -13.58
CA SER A 254 28.60 2.24 -13.64
C SER A 254 28.09 3.63 -13.97
N PHE A 255 28.78 4.66 -13.46
CA PHE A 255 28.56 6.05 -13.83
C PHE A 255 29.92 6.76 -13.87
N ASP A 256 30.31 7.23 -15.02
CA ASP A 256 31.66 7.74 -15.32
C ASP A 256 31.82 9.25 -15.12
N SER A 257 30.82 9.94 -14.60
CA SER A 257 30.88 11.34 -14.24
C SER A 257 30.89 11.55 -12.72
N TYR A 258 30.71 12.77 -12.26
CA TYR A 258 30.64 13.10 -10.85
C TYR A 258 29.19 13.23 -10.35
N PHE A 259 29.00 12.88 -9.09
CA PHE A 259 27.73 13.07 -8.41
C PHE A 259 27.94 13.73 -7.03
N PRO A 260 27.09 14.68 -6.59
CA PRO A 260 27.37 15.50 -5.42
C PRO A 260 27.30 14.77 -4.08
N LEU A 261 26.56 13.66 -4.02
CA LEU A 261 26.36 12.86 -2.81
C LEU A 261 26.68 11.40 -3.08
N SER A 262 27.59 10.86 -2.29
CA SER A 262 27.93 9.44 -2.27
C SER A 262 28.02 8.92 -0.83
N PHE A 263 28.03 7.62 -0.69
CA PHE A 263 28.20 6.97 0.59
C PHE A 263 29.00 5.69 0.47
N ASN A 264 29.67 5.32 1.57
CA ASN A 264 30.22 3.99 1.75
C ASN A 264 29.55 3.27 2.92
N LEU A 265 29.74 1.99 2.95
CA LEU A 265 29.15 1.10 3.93
C LEU A 265 30.26 0.32 4.62
N SER A 266 30.13 0.09 5.91
CA SER A 266 31.05 -0.70 6.69
C SER A 266 30.31 -1.62 7.67
N ALA A 267 30.88 -2.79 7.90
CA ALA A 267 30.43 -3.64 8.98
C ALA A 267 30.80 -2.99 10.31
N ASP A 268 29.90 -3.01 11.28
CA ASP A 268 30.15 -2.52 12.64
C ASP A 268 29.96 -3.68 13.61
N SER A 269 31.08 -4.16 14.16
CA SER A 269 31.09 -5.27 15.11
C SER A 269 30.47 -4.94 16.46
N SER A 270 30.31 -3.64 16.78
CA SER A 270 29.64 -3.19 18.01
C SER A 270 28.10 -3.36 17.92
N LEU A 271 27.55 -3.49 16.71
CA LEU A 271 26.12 -3.66 16.49
C LEU A 271 25.70 -5.11 16.67
N GLN A 272 25.07 -5.40 17.77
CA GLN A 272 24.43 -6.69 18.01
C GLN A 272 23.03 -6.70 17.39
N CYS A 273 22.96 -6.73 16.09
CA CYS A 273 21.69 -6.92 15.40
C CYS A 273 21.26 -8.38 15.54
N GLY A 274 20.04 -8.57 16.00
CA GLY A 274 19.45 -9.91 16.05
C GLY A 274 19.60 -10.60 14.68
N LYS A 275 20.04 -11.86 14.71
CA LYS A 275 20.36 -12.66 13.52
C LYS A 275 19.16 -12.96 12.62
N ARG A 276 17.97 -12.57 13.00
CA ARG A 276 16.72 -12.84 12.24
C ARG A 276 15.83 -11.61 12.21
N ASP A 277 15.22 -11.39 11.07
CA ASP A 277 14.13 -10.41 10.93
C ASP A 277 12.95 -10.85 11.82
N PRO A 278 12.45 -9.99 12.72
CA PRO A 278 11.31 -10.33 13.59
C PRO A 278 10.06 -10.75 12.79
N ARG A 279 9.92 -10.30 11.55
CA ARG A 279 8.82 -10.68 10.65
C ARG A 279 8.75 -12.18 10.39
N GLN A 280 9.89 -12.86 10.32
CA GLN A 280 9.98 -14.31 10.14
C GLN A 280 9.39 -15.11 11.32
N VAL A 281 9.40 -14.53 12.52
CA VAL A 281 8.81 -15.13 13.73
C VAL A 281 7.34 -14.72 13.88
N LEU A 282 7.02 -13.48 13.52
CA LEU A 282 5.66 -12.94 13.65
C LEU A 282 4.64 -13.65 12.77
N LEU A 283 5.03 -14.05 11.55
CA LEU A 283 4.11 -14.73 10.63
C LEU A 283 3.65 -16.09 11.18
N PRO A 284 4.53 -17.06 11.51
CA PRO A 284 4.08 -18.33 12.06
C PRO A 284 3.34 -18.17 13.39
N THR A 285 3.75 -17.21 14.23
CA THR A 285 3.05 -16.88 15.48
C THR A 285 1.61 -16.44 15.20
N SER A 286 1.39 -15.47 14.35
CA SER A 286 0.05 -14.97 14.03
C SER A 286 -0.81 -16.03 13.33
N MET A 287 -0.22 -16.82 12.44
CA MET A 287 -0.92 -17.95 11.79
C MET A 287 -1.34 -19.00 12.81
N PHE A 288 -0.47 -19.35 13.77
CA PHE A 288 -0.80 -20.31 14.82
C PHE A 288 -1.97 -19.84 15.67
N PHE A 289 -1.92 -18.60 16.17
CA PHE A 289 -2.99 -18.07 17.03
C PHE A 289 -4.32 -17.90 16.27
N THR A 290 -4.31 -17.39 15.06
CA THR A 290 -5.54 -17.23 14.26
C THR A 290 -6.14 -18.58 13.87
N THR A 291 -5.33 -19.56 13.50
CA THR A 291 -5.77 -20.92 13.13
C THR A 291 -6.36 -21.64 14.34
N THR A 292 -5.67 -21.60 15.48
CA THR A 292 -6.16 -22.20 16.74
C THR A 292 -7.48 -21.54 17.14
N PHE A 293 -7.54 -20.21 17.13
CA PHE A 293 -8.78 -19.48 17.44
C PHE A 293 -9.93 -19.88 16.52
N SER A 294 -9.66 -19.97 15.21
CA SER A 294 -10.66 -20.34 14.20
C SER A 294 -11.22 -21.76 14.41
N LEU A 295 -10.39 -22.72 14.75
CA LEU A 295 -10.82 -24.10 14.97
C LEU A 295 -11.75 -24.25 16.18
N PHE A 296 -11.49 -23.52 17.25
CA PHE A 296 -12.25 -23.65 18.50
C PHE A 296 -13.45 -22.71 18.60
N THR A 297 -13.54 -21.65 17.74
CA THR A 297 -14.60 -20.64 17.81
C THR A 297 -15.76 -20.98 16.89
N THR A 298 -16.97 -20.99 17.45
CA THR A 298 -18.24 -21.17 16.72
C THR A 298 -18.99 -19.87 16.48
N SER A 299 -18.71 -18.83 17.28
CA SER A 299 -19.32 -17.51 17.14
C SER A 299 -18.80 -16.79 15.89
N THR A 300 -19.70 -16.38 15.01
CA THR A 300 -19.36 -15.68 13.76
C THR A 300 -18.71 -14.32 14.01
N ALA A 301 -19.20 -13.57 15.00
CA ALA A 301 -18.65 -12.26 15.36
C ALA A 301 -17.22 -12.38 15.91
N TRP A 302 -16.99 -13.24 16.88
CA TRP A 302 -15.66 -13.48 17.43
C TRP A 302 -14.69 -13.97 16.35
N GLN A 303 -15.12 -14.93 15.51
CA GLN A 303 -14.33 -15.41 14.39
C GLN A 303 -13.87 -14.26 13.47
N PHE A 304 -14.79 -13.41 13.09
CA PHE A 304 -14.52 -12.33 12.15
C PHE A 304 -13.65 -11.24 12.78
N PHE A 305 -14.09 -10.64 13.90
CA PHE A 305 -13.39 -9.47 14.44
C PHE A 305 -12.02 -9.79 15.00
N VAL A 306 -11.83 -10.95 15.66
CA VAL A 306 -10.52 -11.35 16.17
C VAL A 306 -9.56 -11.64 15.00
N SER A 307 -10.02 -12.34 13.96
CA SER A 307 -9.20 -12.57 12.76
C SER A 307 -8.88 -11.26 12.04
N PHE A 308 -9.87 -10.37 11.91
CA PHE A 308 -9.68 -9.07 11.24
C PHE A 308 -8.64 -8.21 11.95
N ILE A 309 -8.80 -7.99 13.26
CA ILE A 309 -7.87 -7.18 14.05
C ILE A 309 -6.48 -7.81 14.11
N GLY A 310 -6.40 -9.13 14.31
CA GLY A 310 -5.14 -9.84 14.40
C GLY A 310 -4.35 -9.84 13.09
N ILE A 311 -5.01 -10.08 11.96
CA ILE A 311 -4.38 -10.03 10.64
C ILE A 311 -4.04 -8.58 10.27
N PHE A 312 -4.91 -7.62 10.58
CA PHE A 312 -4.62 -6.19 10.37
C PHE A 312 -3.38 -5.75 11.16
N ALA A 313 -3.27 -6.13 12.43
CA ALA A 313 -2.09 -5.86 13.24
C ALA A 313 -0.85 -6.54 12.64
N HIS A 314 -0.95 -7.80 12.20
CA HIS A 314 0.15 -8.49 11.57
C HIS A 314 0.63 -7.76 10.30
N VAL A 315 -0.27 -7.37 9.41
CA VAL A 315 0.08 -6.64 8.19
C VAL A 315 0.68 -5.27 8.50
N SER A 316 0.15 -4.54 9.48
CA SER A 316 0.67 -3.22 9.86
C SER A 316 2.08 -3.27 10.46
N PHE A 317 2.40 -4.29 11.26
CA PHE A 317 3.66 -4.38 12.01
C PHE A 317 4.66 -5.37 11.41
N GLY A 318 4.18 -6.41 10.73
CA GLY A 318 4.98 -7.53 10.23
C GLY A 318 5.19 -7.54 8.72
N SER A 319 4.45 -6.76 7.91
CA SER A 319 4.76 -6.59 6.49
C SER A 319 5.67 -5.37 6.27
N ASP A 320 6.16 -5.20 5.04
CA ASP A 320 6.99 -4.04 4.70
C ASP A 320 6.22 -2.75 4.98
N PRO A 321 6.71 -1.90 5.88
CA PRO A 321 6.04 -0.63 6.16
C PRO A 321 6.24 0.32 4.98
N PRO A 322 5.34 1.28 4.78
CA PRO A 322 5.63 2.43 3.95
C PRO A 322 6.88 3.15 4.47
N THR A 323 7.63 3.76 3.58
CA THR A 323 8.84 4.54 3.89
C THR A 323 8.61 5.44 5.10
N ALA A 324 9.41 5.22 6.15
CA ALA A 324 9.37 6.07 7.32
C ALA A 324 9.94 7.46 6.98
N SER A 325 9.40 8.50 7.61
CA SER A 325 9.97 9.85 7.52
C SER A 325 11.41 9.80 8.00
N ARG A 326 12.35 10.38 7.24
CA ARG A 326 13.81 10.30 7.45
C ARG A 326 14.31 10.91 8.77
N HIS A 327 13.46 11.59 9.51
CA HIS A 327 13.82 12.36 10.70
C HIS A 327 13.44 11.68 12.01
N VAL A 328 12.86 10.48 11.98
CA VAL A 328 12.37 9.82 13.18
C VAL A 328 13.27 8.65 13.55
N ALA A 329 14.07 8.84 14.60
CA ALA A 329 14.91 7.80 15.17
C ALA A 329 14.11 6.62 15.78
N SER A 330 12.85 6.85 16.15
CA SER A 330 11.95 5.87 16.74
C SER A 330 10.77 5.59 15.81
N VAL A 331 10.85 4.50 15.08
CA VAL A 331 9.79 4.08 14.13
C VAL A 331 8.51 3.61 14.81
N LEU A 332 8.53 3.32 16.13
CA LEU A 332 7.38 2.69 16.77
C LEU A 332 6.23 3.60 17.16
N PRO A 333 6.45 4.74 17.78
CA PRO A 333 5.34 5.64 18.07
C PRO A 333 4.58 6.00 16.79
N ASP A 334 5.31 6.21 15.70
CA ASP A 334 4.70 6.49 14.40
C ASP A 334 3.92 5.29 13.87
N ARG A 335 4.47 4.09 13.98
CA ARG A 335 3.75 2.86 13.57
C ARG A 335 2.51 2.60 14.41
N ILE A 336 2.54 2.86 15.71
CA ILE A 336 1.36 2.74 16.57
C ILE A 336 0.32 3.78 16.18
N SER A 337 0.73 5.03 15.97
CA SER A 337 -0.15 6.10 15.51
C SER A 337 -0.78 5.76 14.15
N MET A 338 0.03 5.32 13.18
CA MET A 338 -0.46 4.89 11.88
C MET A 338 -1.38 3.68 11.98
N PHE A 339 -1.05 2.68 12.80
CA PHE A 339 -1.89 1.52 13.04
C PHE A 339 -3.25 1.92 13.58
N THR A 340 -3.29 2.72 14.65
CA THR A 340 -4.56 3.15 15.26
C THR A 340 -5.36 4.05 14.34
N GLY A 341 -4.72 5.01 13.68
CA GLY A 341 -5.37 5.90 12.72
C GLY A 341 -5.98 5.18 11.52
N ARG A 342 -5.39 4.05 11.09
CA ARG A 342 -5.92 3.21 10.00
C ARG A 342 -6.93 2.17 10.48
N LEU A 343 -6.73 1.61 11.68
CA LEU A 343 -7.59 0.57 12.24
C LEU A 343 -8.99 1.11 12.56
N LEU A 344 -9.11 2.32 13.10
CA LEU A 344 -10.41 2.88 13.49
C LEU A 344 -11.39 2.95 12.32
N PRO A 345 -11.09 3.62 11.19
CA PRO A 345 -12.01 3.63 10.05
C PRO A 345 -12.15 2.23 9.39
N ALA A 346 -11.09 1.40 9.41
CA ALA A 346 -11.17 0.03 8.93
C ALA A 346 -12.13 -0.82 9.75
N THR A 347 -12.22 -0.59 11.07
CA THR A 347 -13.17 -1.28 11.95
C THR A 347 -14.61 -0.90 11.61
N PHE A 348 -14.88 0.36 11.29
CA PHE A 348 -16.20 0.77 10.80
C PHE A 348 -16.58 0.01 9.53
N CYS A 349 -15.68 -0.03 8.54
CA CYS A 349 -15.89 -0.84 7.33
C CYS A 349 -16.09 -2.33 7.67
N ALA A 350 -15.33 -2.87 8.63
CA ALA A 350 -15.48 -4.26 9.06
C ALA A 350 -16.87 -4.54 9.66
N VAL A 351 -17.41 -3.62 10.46
CA VAL A 351 -18.78 -3.76 10.99
C VAL A 351 -19.79 -3.83 9.84
N VAL A 352 -19.70 -2.93 8.85
CA VAL A 352 -20.55 -2.96 7.67
C VAL A 352 -20.42 -4.28 6.92
N LEU A 353 -19.18 -4.74 6.68
CA LEU A 353 -18.90 -6.01 5.99
C LEU A 353 -19.43 -7.22 6.78
N TYR A 354 -19.34 -7.19 8.11
CA TYR A 354 -19.89 -8.24 8.95
C TYR A 354 -21.40 -8.39 8.75
N TRP A 355 -22.14 -7.30 8.82
CA TRP A 355 -23.60 -7.30 8.68
C TRP A 355 -24.07 -7.59 7.26
N THR A 356 -23.36 -7.09 6.25
CA THR A 356 -23.79 -7.21 4.85
C THR A 356 -23.45 -8.56 4.22
N CYS A 357 -22.34 -9.18 4.58
CA CYS A 357 -21.91 -10.41 3.91
C CYS A 357 -21.35 -11.50 4.84
N VAL A 358 -20.46 -11.19 5.82
CA VAL A 358 -19.71 -12.21 6.55
C VAL A 358 -20.60 -12.99 7.51
N ARG A 359 -21.48 -12.31 8.25
CA ARG A 359 -22.42 -12.96 9.19
C ARG A 359 -23.18 -14.06 8.49
N ARG A 360 -23.79 -13.79 7.34
CA ARG A 360 -24.57 -14.78 6.59
C ARG A 360 -23.75 -15.99 6.14
N THR A 361 -22.52 -15.77 5.70
CA THR A 361 -21.65 -16.83 5.20
C THR A 361 -21.17 -17.77 6.32
N LEU A 362 -20.93 -17.24 7.51
CA LEU A 362 -20.39 -18.01 8.64
C LEU A 362 -21.46 -18.54 9.61
N THR A 363 -22.70 -18.00 9.58
CA THR A 363 -23.76 -18.42 10.50
C THR A 363 -24.15 -19.88 10.25
N GLY A 364 -24.24 -20.67 11.33
CA GLY A 364 -24.63 -22.08 11.26
C GLY A 364 -23.60 -23.02 10.62
N LEU A 365 -22.41 -22.54 10.30
CA LEU A 365 -21.36 -23.34 9.66
C LEU A 365 -20.70 -24.26 10.67
N LYS A 366 -20.97 -25.58 10.56
CA LYS A 366 -20.42 -26.63 11.42
C LYS A 366 -19.07 -27.19 10.93
N ALA A 367 -18.64 -26.80 9.72
CA ALA A 367 -17.42 -27.27 9.07
C ALA A 367 -16.19 -26.48 9.54
N GLN A 368 -15.67 -26.74 10.76
CA GLN A 368 -14.64 -25.91 11.40
C GLN A 368 -13.29 -25.94 10.65
N PHE A 369 -12.83 -27.12 10.19
CA PHE A 369 -11.59 -27.21 9.42
C PHE A 369 -11.75 -26.59 8.03
N GLU A 370 -12.89 -26.85 7.36
CA GLU A 370 -13.16 -26.23 6.04
C GLU A 370 -13.24 -24.70 6.14
N LYS A 371 -13.89 -24.17 7.19
CA LYS A 371 -13.90 -22.74 7.52
C LYS A 371 -12.48 -22.19 7.70
N THR A 372 -11.68 -22.89 8.49
CA THR A 372 -10.31 -22.45 8.79
C THR A 372 -9.43 -22.49 7.55
N VAL A 373 -9.48 -23.56 6.76
CA VAL A 373 -8.64 -23.68 5.56
C VAL A 373 -9.11 -22.74 4.45
N LEU A 374 -10.40 -22.67 4.18
CA LEU A 374 -10.91 -21.90 3.05
C LEU A 374 -11.07 -20.42 3.39
N TRP A 375 -11.78 -20.11 4.47
CA TRP A 375 -12.05 -18.71 4.80
C TRP A 375 -10.85 -18.02 5.43
N LEU A 376 -10.26 -18.58 6.49
CA LEU A 376 -9.10 -17.98 7.15
C LEU A 376 -7.83 -18.11 6.28
N GLY A 377 -7.63 -19.26 5.62
CA GLY A 377 -6.53 -19.44 4.67
C GLY A 377 -6.62 -18.47 3.50
N GLY A 378 -7.82 -18.28 2.93
CA GLY A 378 -8.07 -17.22 1.94
C GLY A 378 -7.77 -15.83 2.48
N PHE A 379 -8.14 -15.54 3.74
CA PHE A 379 -7.86 -14.26 4.39
C PHE A 379 -6.35 -14.00 4.49
N TRP A 380 -5.57 -14.96 4.94
CA TRP A 380 -4.12 -14.87 4.97
C TRP A 380 -3.51 -14.74 3.57
N PHE A 381 -4.02 -15.50 2.59
CA PHE A 381 -3.57 -15.44 1.21
C PHE A 381 -3.73 -14.03 0.61
N GLY A 382 -4.89 -13.40 0.82
CA GLY A 382 -5.13 -12.02 0.40
C GLY A 382 -4.37 -10.97 1.23
N ALA A 383 -4.26 -11.18 2.56
CA ALA A 383 -3.56 -10.27 3.46
C ALA A 383 -2.05 -10.18 3.17
N LEU A 384 -1.48 -11.24 2.62
CA LEU A 384 -0.08 -11.32 2.19
C LEU A 384 0.06 -11.13 0.66
N SER A 385 -0.82 -10.38 0.02
CA SER A 385 -0.87 -10.24 -1.46
C SER A 385 0.45 -9.75 -2.05
N ASN A 386 1.22 -8.94 -1.34
CA ASN A 386 2.55 -8.50 -1.75
C ASN A 386 3.57 -9.65 -1.88
N TYR A 387 3.36 -10.78 -1.19
CA TYR A 387 4.18 -11.99 -1.32
C TYR A 387 3.50 -13.03 -2.22
N THR A 388 2.20 -13.28 -2.02
CA THR A 388 1.46 -14.31 -2.75
C THR A 388 1.30 -13.97 -4.24
N PHE A 389 1.19 -12.69 -4.57
CA PHE A 389 1.10 -12.17 -5.94
C PHE A 389 2.35 -11.44 -6.42
N GLY A 390 3.43 -11.42 -5.65
CA GLY A 390 4.67 -10.70 -5.99
C GLY A 390 5.36 -11.18 -7.27
N TRP A 391 5.06 -12.39 -7.73
CA TRP A 391 5.53 -12.95 -9.00
C TRP A 391 4.78 -12.40 -10.23
N MET A 392 3.58 -11.82 -10.02
CA MET A 392 2.82 -11.23 -11.11
C MET A 392 3.48 -9.93 -11.60
N PRO A 393 3.65 -9.74 -12.91
CA PRO A 393 4.24 -8.54 -13.47
C PRO A 393 3.24 -7.38 -13.53
N ILE A 394 2.39 -7.21 -12.51
CA ILE A 394 1.43 -6.10 -12.38
C ILE A 394 1.54 -5.58 -10.95
N GLN A 395 2.18 -4.43 -10.79
CA GLN A 395 2.29 -3.81 -9.48
C GLN A 395 1.32 -2.66 -9.30
N ARG A 396 0.97 -1.94 -10.38
CA ARG A 396 -0.07 -0.92 -10.41
C ARG A 396 -1.01 -1.18 -11.59
N LEU A 397 -2.30 -0.94 -11.41
CA LEU A 397 -3.32 -1.05 -12.46
C LEU A 397 -3.53 0.32 -13.15
N THR A 398 -2.44 0.92 -13.62
CA THR A 398 -2.50 2.11 -14.49
C THR A 398 -2.24 1.70 -15.94
N ALA A 399 -2.79 2.42 -16.90
CA ALA A 399 -2.58 2.14 -18.32
C ALA A 399 -1.09 2.18 -18.66
N HIS A 400 -0.37 3.16 -18.14
CA HIS A 400 1.06 3.35 -18.31
C HIS A 400 1.89 2.16 -17.81
N ASP A 401 1.64 1.70 -16.55
CA ASP A 401 2.41 0.58 -15.99
C ASP A 401 2.13 -0.73 -16.71
N ILE A 402 0.89 -0.96 -17.17
CA ILE A 402 0.53 -2.15 -17.95
C ILE A 402 1.22 -2.13 -19.34
N GLU A 403 1.46 -0.95 -19.91
CA GLU A 403 2.19 -0.82 -21.18
C GLU A 403 3.68 -1.04 -21.03
N GLN A 404 4.28 -0.51 -19.97
CA GLN A 404 5.72 -0.60 -19.72
C GLN A 404 6.17 -1.98 -19.21
N GLN A 405 5.37 -2.64 -18.37
CA GLN A 405 5.82 -3.87 -17.70
C GLN A 405 5.75 -5.07 -18.63
N PRO A 406 6.88 -5.77 -18.89
CA PRO A 406 6.89 -6.97 -19.72
C PRO A 406 5.98 -8.06 -19.13
N GLY A 407 5.05 -8.57 -19.94
CA GLY A 407 4.11 -9.61 -19.52
C GLY A 407 2.88 -9.11 -18.74
N ALA A 408 2.72 -7.80 -18.48
CA ALA A 408 1.56 -7.26 -17.75
C ALA A 408 0.24 -7.43 -18.52
N LYS A 409 0.23 -7.16 -19.82
CA LYS A 409 -0.98 -7.33 -20.66
C LYS A 409 -1.54 -8.76 -20.64
N PRO A 410 -0.77 -9.84 -20.90
CA PRO A 410 -1.28 -11.21 -20.81
C PRO A 410 -1.67 -11.60 -19.38
N ALA A 411 -0.94 -11.13 -18.36
CA ALA A 411 -1.30 -11.38 -16.97
C ALA A 411 -2.65 -10.73 -16.61
N LEU A 412 -2.88 -9.48 -17.03
CA LEU A 412 -4.17 -8.80 -16.85
C LEU A 412 -5.30 -9.54 -17.56
N ALA A 413 -5.09 -9.97 -18.81
CA ALA A 413 -6.09 -10.74 -19.54
C ALA A 413 -6.47 -12.03 -18.81
N LEU A 414 -5.49 -12.77 -18.28
CA LEU A 414 -5.73 -13.98 -17.49
C LEU A 414 -6.53 -13.67 -16.21
N ILE A 415 -6.19 -12.60 -15.48
CA ILE A 415 -6.93 -12.18 -14.28
C ILE A 415 -8.39 -11.86 -14.62
N LEU A 416 -8.64 -11.12 -15.71
CA LEU A 416 -9.98 -10.75 -16.14
C LEU A 416 -10.82 -11.99 -16.53
N ILE A 417 -10.22 -12.98 -17.20
CA ILE A 417 -10.89 -14.25 -17.55
C ILE A 417 -11.27 -15.02 -16.28
N ILE A 418 -10.34 -15.14 -15.32
CA ILE A 418 -10.60 -15.81 -14.03
C ILE A 418 -11.71 -15.08 -13.28
N LEU A 419 -11.65 -13.76 -13.20
CA LEU A 419 -12.64 -12.94 -12.52
C LEU A 419 -14.03 -13.07 -13.18
N ALA A 420 -14.11 -13.05 -14.51
CA ALA A 420 -15.35 -13.24 -15.24
C ALA A 420 -15.99 -14.60 -14.93
N PHE A 421 -15.17 -15.67 -14.88
CA PHE A 421 -15.66 -17.01 -14.54
C PHE A 421 -16.16 -17.09 -13.07
N VAL A 422 -15.42 -16.47 -12.14
CA VAL A 422 -15.83 -16.39 -10.73
C VAL A 422 -17.14 -15.62 -10.60
N MET A 423 -17.25 -14.45 -11.25
CA MET A 423 -18.47 -13.64 -11.23
C MET A 423 -19.65 -14.38 -11.82
N ALA A 424 -19.49 -15.07 -12.97
CA ALA A 424 -20.56 -15.84 -13.58
C ALA A 424 -21.09 -16.92 -12.63
N LYS A 425 -20.20 -17.62 -11.91
CA LYS A 425 -20.60 -18.59 -10.88
C LYS A 425 -21.34 -17.94 -9.71
N GLN A 426 -20.86 -16.79 -9.22
CA GLN A 426 -21.53 -16.09 -8.11
C GLN A 426 -22.92 -15.58 -8.53
N VAL A 427 -23.05 -15.00 -9.71
CA VAL A 427 -24.33 -14.59 -10.29
C VAL A 427 -25.30 -15.76 -10.38
N TYR A 428 -24.83 -16.93 -10.86
CA TYR A 428 -25.64 -18.15 -10.92
C TYR A 428 -26.13 -18.59 -9.55
N PHE A 429 -25.29 -18.56 -8.52
CA PHE A 429 -25.69 -18.89 -7.15
C PHE A 429 -26.69 -17.88 -6.56
N PHE A 430 -26.50 -16.57 -6.81
CA PHE A 430 -27.49 -15.56 -6.42
C PHE A 430 -28.83 -15.75 -7.11
N TRP A 431 -28.79 -16.15 -8.36
CA TRP A 431 -30.02 -16.50 -9.10
C TRP A 431 -30.73 -17.70 -8.48
N LEU A 432 -29.98 -18.74 -8.07
CA LEU A 432 -30.57 -19.93 -7.39
C LEU A 432 -31.18 -19.55 -6.02
N GLU A 433 -30.57 -18.62 -5.29
CA GLU A 433 -31.11 -18.13 -4.01
C GLU A 433 -32.21 -17.06 -4.17
N GLY A 434 -32.58 -16.67 -5.39
CA GLY A 434 -33.61 -15.65 -5.66
C GLY A 434 -33.20 -14.22 -5.26
N ARG A 435 -31.92 -13.97 -4.99
CA ARG A 435 -31.37 -12.68 -4.50
C ARG A 435 -30.77 -11.82 -5.61
N LEU A 436 -30.70 -12.33 -6.84
CA LEU A 436 -30.03 -11.67 -7.95
C LEU A 436 -30.52 -10.23 -8.21
N PRO A 437 -31.82 -9.89 -8.17
CA PRO A 437 -32.27 -8.51 -8.43
C PRO A 437 -31.71 -7.49 -7.45
N ARG A 438 -31.64 -7.85 -6.15
CA ARG A 438 -31.08 -6.96 -5.10
C ARG A 438 -29.59 -6.68 -5.35
N PHE A 439 -28.83 -7.70 -5.74
CA PHE A 439 -27.40 -7.56 -6.02
C PHE A 439 -27.14 -6.81 -7.33
N LEU A 440 -27.98 -7.01 -8.35
CA LEU A 440 -27.89 -6.20 -9.57
C LEU A 440 -28.13 -4.72 -9.29
N ALA A 441 -29.10 -4.37 -8.44
CA ALA A 441 -29.35 -3.00 -8.04
C ALA A 441 -28.15 -2.40 -7.26
N LEU A 442 -27.56 -3.17 -6.33
CA LEU A 442 -26.37 -2.75 -5.59
C LEU A 442 -25.18 -2.49 -6.51
N TYR A 443 -24.88 -3.42 -7.42
CA TYR A 443 -23.78 -3.27 -8.37
C TYR A 443 -24.03 -2.18 -9.42
N ALA A 444 -25.29 -1.96 -9.81
CA ALA A 444 -25.66 -0.80 -10.64
C ALA A 444 -25.37 0.54 -9.93
N LEU A 445 -25.66 0.61 -8.62
CA LEU A 445 -25.31 1.78 -7.81
C LEU A 445 -23.77 1.98 -7.73
N PHE A 446 -22.99 0.93 -7.53
CA PHE A 446 -21.54 1.00 -7.52
C PHE A 446 -20.99 1.46 -8.88
N LEU A 447 -21.52 0.91 -9.97
CA LEU A 447 -21.14 1.30 -11.32
C LEU A 447 -21.48 2.78 -11.59
N ALA A 448 -22.64 3.24 -11.16
CA ALA A 448 -23.03 4.65 -11.27
C ALA A 448 -22.05 5.56 -10.51
N GLY A 449 -21.64 5.18 -9.29
CA GLY A 449 -20.62 5.90 -8.52
C GLY A 449 -19.27 5.99 -9.23
N ILE A 450 -18.82 4.90 -9.85
CA ILE A 450 -17.59 4.86 -10.66
C ILE A 450 -17.71 5.78 -11.88
N ILE A 451 -18.83 5.73 -12.60
CA ILE A 451 -19.06 6.58 -13.78
C ILE A 451 -19.07 8.06 -13.38
N ILE A 452 -19.71 8.41 -12.27
CA ILE A 452 -19.69 9.78 -11.74
C ILE A 452 -18.24 10.20 -11.44
N GLY A 453 -17.46 9.36 -10.75
CA GLY A 453 -16.05 9.63 -10.45
C GLY A 453 -15.21 9.87 -11.70
N LEU A 454 -15.41 9.08 -12.75
CA LEU A 454 -14.72 9.24 -14.05
C LEU A 454 -15.16 10.50 -14.83
N SER A 455 -16.30 11.07 -14.48
CA SER A 455 -16.83 12.25 -15.17
C SER A 455 -16.32 13.58 -14.59
N ILE A 456 -15.56 13.54 -13.50
CA ILE A 456 -15.03 14.76 -12.85
C ILE A 456 -13.80 15.23 -13.62
N PRO A 457 -13.80 16.48 -14.18
CA PRO A 457 -12.66 16.97 -14.93
C PRO A 457 -11.46 17.28 -14.02
N GLY A 458 -10.24 17.06 -14.53
CA GLY A 458 -8.99 17.40 -13.83
C GLY A 458 -8.53 16.41 -12.77
N VAL A 459 -9.27 15.31 -12.57
CA VAL A 459 -8.87 14.23 -11.65
C VAL A 459 -9.11 12.87 -12.30
N ASP A 460 -8.22 11.94 -12.01
CA ASP A 460 -8.30 10.57 -12.45
C ASP A 460 -8.78 9.66 -11.31
N LEU A 461 -9.61 8.69 -11.65
CA LEU A 461 -10.10 7.69 -10.69
C LEU A 461 -9.05 6.60 -10.49
N ARG A 462 -8.46 6.55 -9.31
CA ARG A 462 -7.55 5.45 -8.91
C ARG A 462 -8.30 4.41 -8.10
N VAL A 463 -8.62 3.29 -8.74
CA VAL A 463 -9.27 2.18 -8.04
C VAL A 463 -8.20 1.32 -7.38
N HIS A 464 -7.95 1.59 -6.09
CA HIS A 464 -7.06 0.77 -5.28
C HIS A 464 -7.63 -0.63 -5.07
N HIS A 465 -6.76 -1.63 -4.93
CA HIS A 465 -7.17 -3.03 -4.74
C HIS A 465 -8.06 -3.25 -3.50
N TYR A 466 -7.92 -2.45 -2.43
CA TYR A 466 -8.79 -2.52 -1.26
C TYR A 466 -10.23 -2.05 -1.57
N ILE A 467 -10.39 -1.07 -2.47
CA ILE A 467 -11.71 -0.59 -2.91
C ILE A 467 -12.38 -1.68 -3.75
N MET A 468 -11.65 -2.26 -4.71
CA MET A 468 -12.16 -3.38 -5.50
C MET A 468 -12.57 -4.55 -4.60
N ALA A 469 -11.74 -4.89 -3.61
CA ALA A 469 -12.07 -5.93 -2.65
C ALA A 469 -13.34 -5.61 -1.86
N PHE A 470 -13.48 -4.38 -1.36
CA PHE A 470 -14.66 -3.91 -0.64
C PHE A 470 -15.93 -3.99 -1.49
N LEU A 471 -15.87 -3.54 -2.75
CA LEU A 471 -17.00 -3.57 -3.68
C LEU A 471 -17.40 -5.00 -4.08
N LEU A 472 -16.44 -5.93 -4.18
CA LEU A 472 -16.73 -7.32 -4.58
C LEU A 472 -17.19 -8.19 -3.40
N LEU A 473 -16.89 -7.82 -2.14
CA LEU A 473 -17.22 -8.61 -0.94
C LEU A 473 -18.72 -8.96 -0.81
N PRO A 474 -19.70 -8.04 -1.04
CA PRO A 474 -21.11 -8.40 -0.99
C PRO A 474 -21.47 -9.56 -1.92
N GLY A 475 -20.82 -9.66 -3.08
CA GLY A 475 -20.96 -10.74 -4.06
C GLY A 475 -20.53 -12.13 -3.57
N THR A 476 -19.95 -12.22 -2.37
CA THR A 476 -19.53 -13.50 -1.75
C THR A 476 -20.45 -13.95 -0.61
N SER A 477 -21.58 -13.29 -0.39
CA SER A 477 -22.49 -13.52 0.75
C SER A 477 -23.32 -14.80 0.63
N MET A 478 -22.68 -15.93 0.28
CA MET A 478 -23.29 -17.25 0.13
C MET A 478 -22.47 -18.32 0.86
N GLN A 479 -23.15 -19.34 1.37
CA GLN A 479 -22.50 -20.43 2.11
C GLN A 479 -22.09 -21.56 1.16
N THR A 480 -21.12 -21.27 0.25
CA THR A 480 -20.47 -22.26 -0.61
C THR A 480 -18.96 -22.30 -0.32
N ARG A 481 -18.31 -23.45 -0.58
CA ARG A 481 -16.86 -23.59 -0.37
C ARG A 481 -16.04 -22.57 -1.15
N THR A 482 -16.44 -22.28 -2.37
CA THR A 482 -15.79 -21.28 -3.20
C THR A 482 -16.01 -19.87 -2.68
N SER A 483 -17.21 -19.53 -2.23
CA SER A 483 -17.51 -18.22 -1.64
C SER A 483 -16.76 -18.00 -0.31
N LEU A 484 -16.56 -19.04 0.51
CA LEU A 484 -15.72 -18.95 1.71
C LEU A 484 -14.31 -18.51 1.35
N PHE A 485 -13.68 -19.14 0.36
CA PHE A 485 -12.34 -18.78 -0.08
C PHE A 485 -12.29 -17.36 -0.68
N TYR A 486 -13.22 -17.03 -1.57
CA TYR A 486 -13.27 -15.70 -2.19
C TYR A 486 -13.50 -14.60 -1.16
N GLN A 487 -14.41 -14.81 -0.21
CA GLN A 487 -14.65 -13.86 0.87
C GLN A 487 -13.42 -13.65 1.73
N GLY A 488 -12.76 -14.73 2.14
CA GLY A 488 -11.50 -14.65 2.88
C GLY A 488 -10.45 -13.88 2.09
N MET A 489 -10.20 -14.22 0.83
CA MET A 489 -9.21 -13.57 -0.03
C MET A 489 -9.49 -12.08 -0.21
N LEU A 490 -10.73 -11.70 -0.47
CA LEU A 490 -11.10 -10.29 -0.62
C LEU A 490 -10.97 -9.52 0.69
N LEU A 491 -11.32 -10.12 1.85
CA LEU A 491 -11.06 -9.52 3.16
C LEU A 491 -9.56 -9.31 3.39
N GLY A 492 -8.75 -10.27 2.96
CA GLY A 492 -7.29 -10.15 3.03
C GLY A 492 -6.74 -9.02 2.17
N LEU A 493 -7.19 -8.89 0.93
CA LEU A 493 -6.82 -7.79 0.03
C LEU A 493 -7.25 -6.43 0.58
N PHE A 494 -8.45 -6.36 1.17
CA PHE A 494 -8.93 -5.16 1.85
C PHE A 494 -8.02 -4.77 3.01
N VAL A 495 -7.69 -5.72 3.88
CA VAL A 495 -6.79 -5.49 5.02
C VAL A 495 -5.38 -5.12 4.56
N ASN A 496 -4.82 -5.83 3.56
CA ASN A 496 -3.49 -5.53 3.03
C ASN A 496 -3.39 -4.08 2.53
N GLY A 497 -4.37 -3.64 1.73
CA GLY A 497 -4.38 -2.28 1.20
C GLY A 497 -4.40 -1.21 2.28
N ILE A 498 -5.33 -1.32 3.23
CA ILE A 498 -5.51 -0.29 4.25
C ILE A 498 -4.41 -0.34 5.32
N ALA A 499 -4.01 -1.51 5.77
CA ALA A 499 -2.99 -1.63 6.81
C ALA A 499 -1.62 -1.12 6.36
N ARG A 500 -1.30 -1.28 5.06
CA ARG A 500 -0.03 -0.82 4.48
C ARG A 500 -0.06 0.64 4.01
N TRP A 501 -1.09 1.03 3.28
CA TRP A 501 -1.14 2.32 2.57
C TRP A 501 -2.11 3.32 3.20
N GLY A 502 -3.10 2.85 3.96
CA GLY A 502 -4.17 3.67 4.51
C GLY A 502 -5.35 3.79 3.55
N PHE A 503 -6.20 4.79 3.83
CA PHE A 503 -7.31 5.17 2.95
C PHE A 503 -6.83 6.28 2.01
N ASP A 504 -6.09 5.87 0.97
CA ASP A 504 -5.62 6.81 -0.04
C ASP A 504 -6.79 7.38 -0.84
N SER A 505 -6.60 8.59 -1.36
CA SER A 505 -7.60 9.29 -2.16
C SER A 505 -7.99 8.45 -3.40
N ILE A 506 -9.30 8.37 -3.64
CA ILE A 506 -9.87 7.67 -4.81
C ILE A 506 -9.73 8.53 -6.06
N LEU A 507 -9.83 9.85 -5.88
CA LEU A 507 -9.65 10.84 -6.93
C LEU A 507 -8.30 11.50 -6.71
N GLN A 508 -7.44 11.42 -7.69
CA GLN A 508 -6.08 11.97 -7.66
C GLN A 508 -5.83 12.80 -8.91
N THR A 509 -4.96 13.79 -8.79
CA THR A 509 -4.49 14.51 -9.98
C THR A 509 -3.61 13.59 -10.84
N PRO A 510 -3.49 13.82 -12.16
CA PRO A 510 -2.59 13.04 -13.00
C PRO A 510 -1.14 13.02 -12.49
N ASP A 511 -0.68 14.09 -11.85
CA ASP A 511 0.66 14.21 -11.29
C ASP A 511 0.84 13.31 -10.06
N GLU A 512 -0.12 13.31 -9.13
CA GLU A 512 -0.11 12.40 -7.98
C GLU A 512 -0.20 10.93 -8.39
N LEU A 513 -0.99 10.64 -9.45
CA LEU A 513 -1.17 9.29 -9.95
C LEU A 513 0.11 8.71 -10.56
N ARG A 514 0.90 9.53 -11.23
CA ARG A 514 2.12 9.11 -11.93
C ARG A 514 3.35 9.05 -11.04
N GLU A 515 3.39 9.85 -9.97
CA GLU A 515 4.55 9.93 -9.07
C GLU A 515 5.87 10.14 -9.84
N ASP A 516 6.69 9.08 -9.95
CA ASP A 516 7.97 9.04 -10.69
C ASP A 516 7.83 8.52 -12.13
N GLY A 517 6.61 8.18 -12.58
CA GLY A 517 6.33 7.68 -13.94
C GLY A 517 6.51 8.75 -15.00
N ALA A 518 6.70 8.32 -16.25
CA ALA A 518 6.73 9.21 -17.40
C ALA A 518 5.33 9.81 -17.69
N PHE A 519 5.29 11.10 -18.03
CA PHE A 519 4.05 11.80 -18.38
C PHE A 519 3.67 11.61 -19.85
N ASN A 520 4.60 11.08 -20.68
CA ASN A 520 4.51 11.09 -22.13
C ASN A 520 4.29 12.52 -22.68
N SER A 521 4.95 13.47 -22.02
CA SER A 521 4.81 14.89 -22.28
C SER A 521 5.63 15.32 -23.49
N LEU A 522 5.34 16.51 -24.02
CA LEU A 522 6.15 17.11 -25.04
C LEU A 522 7.57 17.34 -24.52
N LEU A 523 8.57 16.92 -25.29
CA LEU A 523 9.97 17.11 -24.95
C LEU A 523 10.52 18.42 -25.54
N PRO A 524 11.39 19.16 -24.83
CA PRO A 524 12.01 20.38 -25.35
C PRO A 524 12.88 20.10 -26.57
N GLN A 525 12.73 20.96 -27.60
CA GLN A 525 13.62 20.94 -28.74
C GLN A 525 14.82 21.85 -28.46
N ILE A 526 15.98 21.19 -28.22
CA ILE A 526 17.23 21.89 -27.91
C ILE A 526 18.03 22.06 -29.19
N ALA A 527 18.43 23.29 -29.47
CA ALA A 527 19.31 23.58 -30.57
C ALA A 527 20.71 22.98 -30.35
N LYS A 528 21.49 22.83 -31.44
CA LYS A 528 22.88 22.35 -31.31
C LYS A 528 23.65 23.26 -30.36
N PRO A 529 24.25 22.75 -29.29
CA PRO A 529 24.92 23.57 -28.30
C PRO A 529 26.16 24.27 -28.88
N ILE A 530 26.46 25.44 -28.36
CA ILE A 530 27.66 26.19 -28.67
C ILE A 530 28.69 25.89 -27.58
N ILE A 531 29.86 25.39 -28.00
CA ILE A 531 30.96 25.02 -27.09
C ILE A 531 32.05 26.08 -27.22
N SER A 532 32.39 26.73 -26.10
CA SER A 532 33.50 27.65 -25.99
C SER A 532 34.71 26.96 -25.35
N SER A 533 35.81 26.86 -26.11
CA SER A 533 37.04 26.16 -25.73
C SER A 533 38.05 27.10 -25.03
N ASN A 534 37.61 28.02 -24.19
CA ASN A 534 38.58 28.82 -23.40
C ASN A 534 39.40 27.90 -22.50
N SER A 535 40.74 28.03 -22.56
CA SER A 535 41.69 27.14 -21.88
C SER A 535 41.54 27.10 -20.37
N PHE A 536 40.87 28.07 -19.75
CA PHE A 536 40.70 28.16 -18.31
C PHE A 536 39.31 27.72 -17.82
N GLU A 537 38.24 27.95 -18.61
CA GLU A 537 36.88 27.62 -18.25
C GLU A 537 36.09 27.20 -19.49
N PRO A 538 36.18 25.95 -19.92
CA PRO A 538 35.37 25.48 -21.04
C PRO A 538 33.89 25.54 -20.66
N SER A 539 33.08 26.12 -21.56
CA SER A 539 31.65 26.26 -21.34
C SER A 539 30.86 25.70 -22.51
N ILE A 540 29.65 25.23 -22.20
CA ILE A 540 28.68 24.78 -23.18
C ILE A 540 27.39 25.57 -22.95
N SER A 541 26.81 26.10 -24.01
CA SER A 541 25.56 26.86 -23.96
C SER A 541 24.49 26.16 -24.79
N PHE A 542 23.30 26.06 -24.22
CA PHE A 542 22.13 25.47 -24.81
C PHE A 542 21.06 26.52 -25.01
N SER A 543 20.43 26.51 -26.16
CA SER A 543 19.24 27.28 -26.43
C SER A 543 18.10 26.37 -26.84
N TRP A 544 16.87 26.78 -26.56
CA TRP A 544 15.67 26.01 -26.89
C TRP A 544 14.72 26.84 -27.73
N ILE A 545 13.91 26.13 -28.52
CA ILE A 545 12.85 26.71 -29.31
C ILE A 545 11.58 26.64 -28.48
N LEU A 546 10.92 27.77 -28.28
CA LEU A 546 9.61 27.81 -27.62
C LEU A 546 8.59 27.04 -28.46
N PRO A 547 7.82 26.12 -27.85
CA PRO A 547 6.79 25.41 -28.56
C PRO A 547 5.64 26.35 -28.98
N SER A 548 4.88 25.97 -30.02
CA SER A 548 3.75 26.76 -30.50
C SER A 548 2.65 26.97 -29.44
N ASN A 549 2.58 26.09 -28.43
CA ASN A 549 1.71 26.13 -27.26
C ASN A 549 2.46 26.51 -25.97
N ALA A 550 3.45 27.42 -26.08
CA ALA A 550 4.28 27.84 -24.94
C ALA A 550 3.46 28.30 -23.72
N ALA A 551 2.25 28.81 -23.92
CA ALA A 551 1.35 29.22 -22.85
C ALA A 551 0.87 28.04 -21.95
N GLU A 552 1.08 26.79 -22.33
CA GLU A 552 0.75 25.63 -21.54
C GLU A 552 1.86 25.21 -20.55
N PHE A 553 3.05 25.83 -20.69
CA PHE A 553 4.22 25.50 -19.89
C PHE A 553 4.72 26.70 -19.10
N ASP A 554 5.16 26.45 -17.88
CA ASP A 554 5.69 27.49 -17.00
C ASP A 554 7.14 27.82 -17.30
N GLY A 555 7.90 26.86 -17.83
CA GLY A 555 9.33 27.01 -17.99
C GLY A 555 10.05 25.76 -18.45
N ILE A 556 11.36 25.74 -18.26
CA ILE A 556 12.27 24.64 -18.59
C ILE A 556 13.18 24.31 -17.41
N SER A 557 13.44 23.01 -17.21
CA SER A 557 14.37 22.47 -16.25
C SER A 557 15.52 21.75 -16.95
N ALA A 558 16.76 21.86 -16.43
CA ALA A 558 17.90 21.14 -16.94
C ALA A 558 18.58 20.31 -15.86
N LEU A 559 18.82 19.03 -16.17
CA LEU A 559 19.69 18.15 -15.40
C LEU A 559 21.11 18.21 -15.97
N VAL A 560 22.08 18.28 -15.07
CA VAL A 560 23.49 18.00 -15.38
C VAL A 560 23.96 16.89 -14.46
N ASN A 561 24.38 15.76 -15.06
CA ASN A 561 24.78 14.55 -14.32
C ASN A 561 23.66 14.04 -13.40
N ASP A 562 22.46 13.95 -13.92
CA ASP A 562 21.22 13.48 -13.24
C ASP A 562 20.80 14.34 -12.02
N VAL A 563 21.36 15.54 -11.89
CA VAL A 563 21.01 16.52 -10.85
C VAL A 563 20.40 17.74 -11.49
N GLU A 564 19.27 18.20 -10.97
CA GLU A 564 18.66 19.44 -11.43
C GLU A 564 19.52 20.64 -11.02
N ARG A 565 20.07 21.32 -12.02
CA ARG A 565 21.00 22.44 -11.82
C ARG A 565 20.43 23.77 -12.27
N PHE A 566 19.38 23.75 -13.09
CA PHE A 566 18.84 24.94 -13.69
C PHE A 566 17.32 24.83 -13.83
N ARG A 567 16.64 25.91 -13.47
CA ARG A 567 15.23 26.19 -13.76
C ARG A 567 15.08 27.58 -14.32
N TYR A 568 14.32 27.71 -15.36
CA TYR A 568 13.93 28.98 -15.95
C TYR A 568 12.42 29.02 -16.12
N TYR A 569 11.79 30.08 -15.63
CA TYR A 569 10.37 30.31 -15.81
C TYR A 569 10.14 31.31 -16.94
N PHE A 570 9.26 31.01 -17.86
CA PHE A 570 8.97 31.85 -19.01
C PHE A 570 8.35 33.22 -18.64
N ALA A 571 7.77 33.31 -17.44
CA ALA A 571 7.25 34.55 -16.88
C ALA A 571 8.33 35.55 -16.43
N ASP A 572 9.58 35.07 -16.23
CA ASP A 572 10.67 35.92 -15.70
C ASP A 572 11.25 36.90 -16.77
N GLY A 573 10.82 36.79 -18.05
CA GLY A 573 11.16 37.73 -19.12
C GLY A 573 11.66 37.05 -20.39
N PRO A 574 11.70 37.75 -21.53
CA PRO A 574 12.05 37.18 -22.84
C PRO A 574 13.55 37.04 -23.10
N ASP A 575 14.43 37.49 -22.20
CA ASP A 575 15.80 37.81 -22.63
C ASP A 575 16.78 36.65 -22.64
N ASP A 576 16.53 35.50 -21.95
CA ASP A 576 17.54 34.45 -21.89
C ASP A 576 16.98 33.03 -22.07
N ASN A 577 16.56 32.67 -23.27
CA ASN A 577 16.32 31.27 -23.64
C ASN A 577 17.66 30.50 -23.77
N ILE A 578 18.61 30.72 -22.86
CA ILE A 578 19.94 30.17 -22.91
C ILE A 578 20.32 29.63 -21.53
N PHE A 579 20.77 28.39 -21.49
CA PHE A 579 21.42 27.81 -20.34
C PHE A 579 22.91 27.67 -20.61
N ILE A 580 23.75 28.27 -19.75
CA ILE A 580 25.20 28.21 -19.87
C ILE A 580 25.74 27.37 -18.72
N TRP A 581 26.49 26.32 -19.05
CA TRP A 581 27.17 25.48 -18.09
C TRP A 581 28.68 25.62 -18.23
N MET A 582 29.36 25.88 -17.11
CA MET A 582 30.82 25.97 -17.04
C MET A 582 31.36 24.68 -16.42
N ARG A 583 32.24 23.98 -17.16
CA ARG A 583 32.93 22.80 -16.67
C ARG A 583 33.94 23.20 -15.60
N LYS A 584 33.96 22.51 -14.48
CA LYS A 584 35.01 22.70 -13.49
C LYS A 584 36.36 22.29 -14.09
N ALA A 585 37.31 23.19 -14.17
CA ALA A 585 38.59 23.03 -14.89
C ALA A 585 39.42 21.80 -14.48
N LYS A 586 39.17 21.24 -13.29
CA LYS A 586 39.87 20.05 -12.79
C LYS A 586 39.25 18.72 -13.21
N MET A 587 38.07 18.72 -13.84
CA MET A 587 37.32 17.53 -14.14
C MET A 587 37.28 17.27 -15.66
N ALA A 588 38.18 16.42 -16.14
CA ALA A 588 38.13 15.94 -17.53
C ALA A 588 37.20 14.72 -17.63
N LEU A 589 35.93 14.87 -17.22
CA LEU A 589 34.91 13.81 -17.22
C LEU A 589 33.81 14.11 -18.24
N PRO A 590 33.13 13.10 -18.76
CA PRO A 590 31.92 13.32 -19.54
C PRO A 590 30.83 13.92 -18.65
N GLU A 591 30.01 14.79 -19.22
CA GLU A 591 28.86 15.40 -18.54
C GLU A 591 27.60 15.14 -19.34
N TYR A 592 26.51 14.81 -18.62
CA TYR A 592 25.24 14.37 -19.18
C TYR A 592 24.18 15.43 -18.97
N PHE A 593 23.52 15.84 -20.06
CA PHE A 593 22.50 16.90 -20.06
C PHE A 593 21.15 16.35 -20.49
N ARG A 594 20.11 16.69 -19.72
CA ARG A 594 18.71 16.38 -20.00
C ARG A 594 17.86 17.62 -19.76
N PHE A 595 16.82 17.80 -20.55
CA PHE A 595 15.94 18.96 -20.48
C PHE A 595 14.49 18.52 -20.40
N ALA A 596 13.68 19.25 -19.64
CA ALA A 596 12.25 19.02 -19.50
C ALA A 596 11.49 20.33 -19.46
N TYR A 597 10.26 20.35 -19.99
CA TYR A 597 9.34 21.45 -19.69
C TYR A 597 8.82 21.33 -18.26
N MET A 598 8.37 22.46 -17.71
CA MET A 598 7.67 22.54 -16.43
C MET A 598 6.22 23.00 -16.67
N LYS A 599 5.28 22.44 -15.91
CA LYS A 599 3.87 22.82 -15.94
C LYS A 599 3.31 22.76 -14.52
N ASP A 600 2.60 23.81 -14.09
CA ASP A 600 2.04 23.93 -12.73
C ASP A 600 3.11 23.70 -11.63
N GLY A 601 4.34 24.18 -11.86
CA GLY A 601 5.49 24.00 -10.98
C GLY A 601 6.10 22.58 -10.97
N VAL A 602 5.54 21.64 -11.73
CA VAL A 602 6.01 20.26 -11.84
C VAL A 602 6.88 20.08 -13.07
N THR A 603 8.04 19.43 -12.91
CA THR A 603 8.92 19.07 -14.01
C THR A 603 8.39 17.82 -14.71
N LEU A 604 8.16 17.93 -16.01
CA LEU A 604 7.66 16.87 -16.88
C LEU A 604 8.78 15.89 -17.31
N ASP A 605 8.59 15.18 -18.43
CA ASP A 605 9.58 14.20 -18.90
C ASP A 605 10.85 14.88 -19.40
N TYR A 606 11.99 14.30 -19.04
CA TYR A 606 13.29 14.72 -19.52
C TYR A 606 13.63 14.07 -20.87
N THR A 607 14.35 14.82 -21.70
CA THR A 607 14.96 14.27 -22.92
C THR A 607 15.95 13.17 -22.59
N GLN A 608 16.34 12.37 -23.59
CA GLN A 608 17.50 11.51 -23.48
C GLN A 608 18.76 12.33 -23.19
N ALA A 609 19.77 11.72 -22.57
CA ALA A 609 20.98 12.41 -22.17
C ALA A 609 21.86 12.75 -23.38
N GLY A 610 22.07 14.03 -23.65
CA GLY A 610 23.19 14.47 -24.47
C GLY A 610 24.49 14.42 -23.68
N THR A 611 25.59 14.02 -24.33
CA THR A 611 26.90 13.85 -23.67
C THR A 611 27.91 14.88 -24.16
N TRP A 612 28.48 15.65 -23.22
CA TRP A 612 29.63 16.49 -23.47
C TRP A 612 30.89 15.78 -22.98
N PHE A 613 31.64 15.22 -23.93
CA PHE A 613 32.84 14.45 -23.62
C PHE A 613 34.00 15.30 -23.08
N ALA A 614 34.96 14.66 -22.42
CA ALA A 614 36.15 15.30 -21.87
C ALA A 614 37.01 16.00 -22.95
N ASN A 615 36.98 15.48 -24.17
CA ASN A 615 37.69 16.07 -25.34
C ASN A 615 36.99 17.30 -25.94
N GLY A 616 35.89 17.78 -25.34
CA GLY A 616 35.15 18.92 -25.79
C GLY A 616 34.11 18.63 -26.90
N THR A 617 33.95 17.38 -27.34
CA THR A 617 32.93 17.02 -28.34
C THR A 617 31.57 16.82 -27.69
N TRP A 618 30.51 17.07 -28.45
CA TRP A 618 29.12 16.83 -28.08
C TRP A 618 28.53 15.71 -28.91
N ALA A 619 27.82 14.79 -28.27
CA ALA A 619 27.02 13.79 -28.94
C ALA A 619 25.61 13.67 -28.33
N LEU A 620 24.62 13.51 -29.19
CA LEU A 620 23.30 13.05 -28.80
C LEU A 620 23.28 11.50 -28.83
N PRO A 621 22.45 10.85 -28.02
CA PRO A 621 22.32 9.40 -28.11
C PRO A 621 21.83 9.01 -29.51
N SER A 622 22.41 7.97 -30.08
CA SER A 622 21.89 7.37 -31.30
C SER A 622 20.54 6.73 -31.00
N HIS A 623 19.50 7.11 -31.74
CA HIS A 623 18.19 6.49 -31.71
C HIS A 623 18.23 5.02 -32.04
#